data_58e4e83789e27d5d3301250295c29b2f
#
_entry.id   58e4e83789e27d5d3301250295c29b2f
#
_cell.length_a   1.000
_cell.length_b   1.000
_cell.length_c   1.000
_cell.angle_alpha   90.00
_cell.angle_beta   90.00
_cell.angle_gamma   90.00
#
_symmetry.space_group_name_H-M   'P 1'
#
loop_
_entity.id
_entity.type
_entity.pdbx_description
1 polymer ?
#
loop_
_entity_poly.entity_id
_entity_poly.type
_entity_poly.pdbx_seq_one_letter_code
_entity_poly.pdbx_strand_id
1 'polypeptide(L)'
;MAEEAGFPLSMHVGTNSYVPKEFRVKHHRPDSVFDYGNSPSTIQRTLVELMCRGVCERHPNLKLVVSEFNAGWIAFWLNRIEQGLHRDARFKMDEFTGERPQEVWERQFWATIEDDRPALLTREIIGVKNLMWGSDYPHVDSTWPCSLNVIEEIFEGIPDADRQAITHDNVRELYGITI
;
A
#
# COMPACT_ATOMS: atom_id res chain seq x y z
N MET A 1 -9.47 -4.81 19.43
CA MET A 1 -9.91 -6.10 18.81
C MET A 1 -8.95 -6.62 17.75
N ALA A 2 -8.77 -5.98 16.55
CA ALA A 2 -7.82 -6.49 15.55
C ALA A 2 -6.38 -6.51 16.06
N GLU A 3 -5.93 -5.44 16.69
CA GLU A 3 -4.61 -5.34 17.32
C GLU A 3 -4.40 -6.41 18.39
N GLU A 4 -5.35 -6.59 19.28
CA GLU A 4 -5.30 -7.61 20.37
C GLU A 4 -5.30 -9.03 19.82
N ALA A 5 -6.00 -9.27 18.72
CA ALA A 5 -6.04 -10.56 18.05
C ALA A 5 -4.82 -10.83 17.16
N GLY A 6 -4.01 -9.78 16.90
CA GLY A 6 -2.85 -9.86 16.00
C GLY A 6 -3.21 -10.02 14.52
N PHE A 7 -4.48 -9.80 14.14
CA PHE A 7 -4.92 -9.92 12.75
C PHE A 7 -4.63 -8.66 11.93
N PRO A 8 -4.01 -8.79 10.75
CA PRO A 8 -3.89 -7.69 9.81
C PRO A 8 -5.27 -7.24 9.30
N LEU A 9 -5.46 -5.92 9.19
CA LEU A 9 -6.61 -5.32 8.53
C LEU A 9 -6.25 -4.96 7.10
N SER A 10 -6.90 -5.61 6.14
CA SER A 10 -6.71 -5.36 4.72
C SER A 10 -7.67 -4.27 4.22
N MET A 11 -7.11 -3.25 3.61
CA MET A 11 -7.84 -2.20 2.90
C MET A 11 -7.71 -2.50 1.41
N HIS A 12 -8.84 -2.80 0.78
CA HIS A 12 -8.90 -3.31 -0.57
C HIS A 12 -9.44 -2.26 -1.55
N VAL A 13 -8.99 -2.29 -2.81
CA VAL A 13 -9.55 -1.45 -3.89
C VAL A 13 -11.05 -1.70 -4.02
N GLY A 14 -11.81 -0.72 -4.49
CA GLY A 14 -13.26 -0.83 -4.67
C GLY A 14 -14.10 -0.60 -3.42
N THR A 15 -13.53 -0.56 -2.22
CA THR A 15 -14.27 -0.31 -0.97
C THR A 15 -14.67 1.16 -0.79
N ASN A 16 -14.12 2.08 -1.54
CA ASN A 16 -14.40 3.51 -1.47
C ASN A 16 -14.73 4.11 -2.85
N SER A 17 -15.70 3.55 -3.52
CA SER A 17 -16.20 4.08 -4.80
C SER A 17 -17.22 5.23 -4.65
N TYR A 18 -17.26 5.90 -3.48
CA TYR A 18 -18.12 7.05 -3.31
C TYR A 18 -17.56 8.28 -4.02
N VAL A 19 -17.85 8.37 -5.30
CA VAL A 19 -17.77 9.65 -6.02
C VAL A 19 -19.12 10.36 -5.87
N PRO A 20 -19.15 11.56 -5.25
CA PRO A 20 -20.39 12.36 -5.17
C PRO A 20 -21.04 12.47 -6.55
N LYS A 21 -22.37 12.38 -6.60
CA LYS A 21 -23.13 12.33 -7.88
C LYS A 21 -22.79 13.48 -8.83
N GLU A 22 -22.47 14.65 -8.29
CA GLU A 22 -22.09 15.86 -9.01
C GLU A 22 -20.73 15.74 -9.76
N PHE A 23 -19.86 14.83 -9.33
CA PHE A 23 -18.56 14.56 -9.96
C PHE A 23 -18.57 13.31 -10.84
N ARG A 24 -19.71 12.60 -10.93
CA ARG A 24 -19.83 11.45 -11.82
C ARG A 24 -19.88 11.91 -13.26
N VAL A 25 -18.89 11.56 -14.04
CA VAL A 25 -18.93 11.78 -15.51
C VAL A 25 -20.07 10.95 -16.10
N LYS A 26 -20.90 11.55 -16.94
CA LYS A 26 -22.13 10.93 -17.48
C LYS A 26 -21.96 9.58 -18.21
N HIS A 27 -20.73 9.21 -18.50
CA HIS A 27 -20.38 7.97 -19.21
C HIS A 27 -19.25 7.19 -18.52
N HIS A 28 -19.08 7.45 -17.21
CA HIS A 28 -18.10 6.71 -16.44
C HIS A 28 -18.50 5.23 -16.39
N ARG A 29 -17.68 4.38 -17.01
CA ARG A 29 -17.76 2.94 -16.83
C ARG A 29 -16.88 2.63 -15.62
N PRO A 30 -17.41 1.91 -14.61
CA PRO A 30 -16.54 1.23 -13.65
C PRO A 30 -15.48 0.44 -14.45
N ASP A 31 -14.28 0.34 -13.95
CA ASP A 31 -13.18 -0.38 -14.58
C ASP A 31 -12.58 0.31 -15.84
N SER A 32 -12.69 1.63 -15.91
CA SER A 32 -12.02 2.39 -16.97
C SER A 32 -10.55 2.64 -16.63
N VAL A 33 -9.72 2.88 -17.64
CA VAL A 33 -8.32 3.36 -17.45
C VAL A 33 -8.23 4.56 -16.50
N PHE A 34 -9.27 5.40 -16.47
CA PHE A 34 -9.36 6.52 -15.53
C PHE A 34 -9.43 6.06 -14.07
N ASP A 35 -10.27 5.08 -13.76
CA ASP A 35 -10.39 4.55 -12.39
C ASP A 35 -9.16 3.77 -12.01
N TYR A 36 -8.66 2.95 -12.90
CA TYR A 36 -7.45 2.17 -12.69
C TYR A 36 -6.26 3.07 -12.37
N GLY A 37 -6.01 4.10 -13.21
CA GLY A 37 -4.90 5.04 -13.00
C GLY A 37 -5.05 5.92 -11.76
N ASN A 38 -6.28 6.12 -11.24
CA ASN A 38 -6.54 6.91 -10.05
C ASN A 38 -6.80 6.07 -8.78
N SER A 39 -6.80 4.76 -8.86
CA SER A 39 -7.07 3.88 -7.71
C SER A 39 -6.24 4.21 -6.47
N PRO A 40 -4.93 4.53 -6.55
CA PRO A 40 -4.14 4.89 -5.38
C PRO A 40 -4.64 6.14 -4.65
N SER A 41 -5.25 7.10 -5.36
CA SER A 41 -5.72 8.35 -4.75
C SER A 41 -6.81 8.12 -3.69
N THR A 42 -7.57 7.05 -3.82
CA THR A 42 -8.66 6.73 -2.91
C THR A 42 -8.15 6.26 -1.55
N ILE A 43 -7.11 5.46 -1.55
CA ILE A 43 -6.51 4.93 -0.31
C ILE A 43 -5.57 5.94 0.36
N GLN A 44 -4.87 6.76 -0.40
CA GLN A 44 -3.90 7.74 0.12
C GLN A 44 -4.50 8.64 1.20
N ARG A 45 -5.74 9.10 1.01
CA ARG A 45 -6.44 9.92 1.99
C ARG A 45 -6.67 9.17 3.29
N THR A 46 -7.15 7.94 3.22
CA THR A 46 -7.39 7.09 4.40
C THR A 46 -6.09 6.85 5.17
N LEU A 47 -5.00 6.57 4.45
CA LEU A 47 -3.69 6.32 5.09
C LEU A 47 -3.16 7.57 5.80
N VAL A 48 -3.26 8.76 5.17
CA VAL A 48 -2.86 10.03 5.81
C VAL A 48 -3.69 10.27 7.07
N GLU A 49 -5.01 10.04 7.00
CA GLU A 49 -5.87 10.22 8.17
C GLU A 49 -5.49 9.26 9.32
N LEU A 50 -5.20 7.98 9.01
CA LEU A 50 -4.76 7.01 10.02
C LEU A 50 -3.44 7.42 10.68
N MET A 51 -2.47 7.86 9.89
CA MET A 51 -1.17 8.30 10.38
C MET A 51 -1.28 9.63 11.16
N CYS A 52 -1.87 10.65 10.53
CA CYS A 52 -1.84 12.02 11.07
C CYS A 52 -2.87 12.29 12.17
N ARG A 53 -3.87 11.42 12.35
CA ARG A 53 -4.85 11.52 13.46
C ARG A 53 -4.51 10.62 14.65
N GLY A 54 -3.25 10.16 14.74
CA GLY A 54 -2.74 9.40 15.87
C GLY A 54 -3.34 7.99 16.04
N VAL A 55 -3.99 7.41 15.01
CA VAL A 55 -4.52 6.05 15.11
C VAL A 55 -3.37 5.05 15.25
N CYS A 56 -2.34 5.20 14.43
CA CYS A 56 -1.17 4.32 14.44
C CYS A 56 -0.38 4.38 15.75
N GLU A 57 -0.38 5.52 16.42
CA GLU A 57 0.30 5.72 17.70
C GLU A 57 -0.49 5.13 18.87
N ARG A 58 -1.82 5.32 18.85
CA ARG A 58 -2.69 4.70 19.86
C ARG A 58 -2.76 3.18 19.75
N HIS A 59 -2.45 2.66 18.56
CA HIS A 59 -2.51 1.23 18.24
C HIS A 59 -1.20 0.78 17.57
N PRO A 60 -0.05 0.79 18.30
CA PRO A 60 1.27 0.59 17.70
C PRO A 60 1.51 -0.82 17.14
N ASN A 61 0.72 -1.81 17.55
CA ASN A 61 0.79 -3.18 17.06
C ASN A 61 -0.27 -3.51 16.00
N LEU A 62 -1.08 -2.52 15.60
CA LEU A 62 -2.06 -2.70 14.53
C LEU A 62 -1.33 -2.90 13.20
N LYS A 63 -1.67 -3.98 12.49
CA LYS A 63 -1.13 -4.32 11.17
C LYS A 63 -2.12 -3.92 10.10
N LEU A 64 -1.68 -3.15 9.13
CA LEU A 64 -2.50 -2.59 8.06
C LEU A 64 -1.95 -3.02 6.69
N VAL A 65 -2.80 -3.58 5.84
CA VAL A 65 -2.42 -4.06 4.52
C VAL A 65 -3.15 -3.24 3.46
N VAL A 66 -2.40 -2.69 2.52
CA VAL A 66 -2.90 -1.97 1.34
C VAL A 66 -2.94 -2.98 0.19
N SER A 67 -4.14 -3.43 -0.19
CA SER A 67 -4.34 -4.52 -1.15
C SER A 67 -4.88 -4.00 -2.48
N GLU A 68 -4.28 -4.43 -3.59
CA GLU A 68 -4.65 -4.12 -4.97
C GLU A 68 -4.59 -2.62 -5.35
N PHE A 69 -3.69 -1.88 -4.74
CA PHE A 69 -3.41 -0.50 -5.12
C PHE A 69 -2.01 -0.34 -5.75
N ASN A 70 -1.29 -1.45 -5.92
CA ASN A 70 0.13 -1.43 -6.19
C ASN A 70 0.89 -0.58 -5.16
N ALA A 71 2.20 -0.37 -5.29
CA ALA A 71 3.00 0.27 -4.25
C ALA A 71 4.01 1.31 -4.77
N GLY A 72 4.20 1.42 -6.08
CA GLY A 72 5.18 2.33 -6.66
C GLY A 72 4.95 3.80 -6.33
N TRP A 73 3.73 4.19 -6.00
CA TRP A 73 3.36 5.54 -5.58
C TRP A 73 3.75 5.85 -4.12
N ILE A 74 4.00 4.84 -3.29
CA ILE A 74 4.19 4.98 -1.83
C ILE A 74 5.44 5.79 -1.50
N ALA A 75 6.55 5.53 -2.16
CA ALA A 75 7.80 6.25 -1.94
C ALA A 75 7.65 7.77 -2.12
N PHE A 76 7.01 8.19 -3.22
CA PHE A 76 6.70 9.60 -3.47
C PHE A 76 5.73 10.16 -2.41
N TRP A 77 4.68 9.42 -2.09
CA TRP A 77 3.63 9.84 -1.18
C TRP A 77 4.15 10.04 0.26
N LEU A 78 4.94 9.12 0.80
CA LEU A 78 5.59 9.24 2.12
C LEU A 78 6.47 10.50 2.19
N ASN A 79 7.31 10.70 1.17
CA ASN A 79 8.14 11.90 1.08
C ASN A 79 7.30 13.19 1.03
N ARG A 80 6.15 13.19 0.34
CA ARG A 80 5.25 14.36 0.29
C ARG A 80 4.63 14.69 1.64
N ILE A 81 4.24 13.71 2.43
CA ILE A 81 3.72 13.93 3.79
C ILE A 81 4.84 14.52 4.65
N GLU A 82 6.01 13.91 4.65
CA GLU A 82 7.16 14.38 5.42
C GLU A 82 7.54 15.82 5.06
N GLN A 83 7.60 16.16 3.78
CA GLN A 83 7.83 17.54 3.33
C GLN A 83 6.75 18.51 3.82
N GLY A 84 5.48 18.09 3.82
CA GLY A 84 4.37 18.88 4.35
C GLY A 84 4.56 19.21 5.83
N LEU A 85 4.92 18.22 6.63
CA LEU A 85 5.14 18.36 8.07
C LEU A 85 6.32 19.28 8.41
N HIS A 86 7.36 19.33 7.57
CA HIS A 86 8.56 20.15 7.82
C HIS A 86 8.43 21.58 7.31
N ARG A 87 7.61 21.86 6.31
CA ARG A 87 7.59 23.17 5.65
C ARG A 87 6.84 24.27 6.36
N ASP A 88 5.76 23.95 7.05
CA ASP A 88 4.92 24.98 7.68
C ASP A 88 4.12 24.40 8.84
N ALA A 89 4.15 25.09 9.98
CA ALA A 89 3.34 24.75 11.16
C ALA A 89 1.82 24.71 10.85
N ARG A 90 1.37 25.42 9.80
CA ARG A 90 -0.03 25.40 9.34
C ARG A 90 -0.48 24.06 8.75
N PHE A 91 0.47 23.21 8.33
CA PHE A 91 0.17 21.84 7.86
C PHE A 91 0.12 20.84 9.01
N LYS A 92 0.53 21.23 10.23
CA LYS A 92 0.41 20.33 11.38
C LYS A 92 -1.04 20.22 11.80
N MET A 93 -1.49 18.98 11.90
CA MET A 93 -2.78 18.68 12.52
C MET A 93 -2.59 18.70 14.04
N ASP A 94 -3.61 19.16 14.76
CA ASP A 94 -3.57 19.25 16.24
C ASP A 94 -3.30 17.88 16.91
N GLU A 95 -3.64 16.80 16.21
CA GLU A 95 -3.49 15.42 16.69
C GLU A 95 -2.20 14.74 16.19
N PHE A 96 -1.34 15.46 15.46
CA PHE A 96 -0.08 14.88 14.97
C PHE A 96 0.96 14.84 16.07
N THR A 97 1.38 13.66 16.48
CA THR A 97 2.26 13.45 17.65
C THR A 97 3.75 13.63 17.32
N GLY A 98 4.12 13.67 16.05
CA GLY A 98 5.49 13.91 15.61
C GLY A 98 6.25 12.67 15.16
N GLU A 99 5.66 11.47 15.16
CA GLU A 99 6.29 10.31 14.52
C GLU A 99 6.47 10.55 13.02
N ARG A 100 7.60 10.13 12.50
CA ARG A 100 7.86 10.26 11.05
C ARG A 100 6.97 9.31 10.28
N PRO A 101 6.31 9.76 9.19
CA PRO A 101 5.46 8.90 8.34
C PRO A 101 6.19 7.64 7.87
N GLN A 102 7.47 7.75 7.58
CA GLN A 102 8.30 6.60 7.20
C GLN A 102 8.39 5.55 8.32
N GLU A 103 8.60 5.96 9.56
CA GLU A 103 8.72 5.05 10.71
C GLU A 103 7.38 4.36 11.02
N VAL A 104 6.28 5.11 10.92
CA VAL A 104 4.93 4.56 11.07
C VAL A 104 4.63 3.55 9.98
N TRP A 105 4.98 3.88 8.72
CA TRP A 105 4.83 2.98 7.59
C TRP A 105 5.60 1.68 7.80
N GLU A 106 6.88 1.76 8.07
CA GLU A 106 7.75 0.59 8.26
C GLU A 106 7.30 -0.33 9.38
N ARG A 107 6.67 0.23 10.41
CA ARG A 107 6.19 -0.53 11.57
C ARG A 107 4.88 -1.25 11.33
N GLN A 108 3.92 -0.61 10.64
CA GLN A 108 2.51 -1.03 10.70
C GLN A 108 1.87 -1.29 9.34
N PHE A 109 2.51 -0.93 8.23
CA PHE A 109 1.89 -1.03 6.92
C PHE A 109 2.59 -2.04 6.02
N TRP A 110 1.80 -2.74 5.22
CA TRP A 110 2.23 -3.61 4.14
C TRP A 110 1.44 -3.25 2.89
N ALA A 111 2.01 -3.49 1.71
CA ALA A 111 1.33 -3.31 0.44
C ALA A 111 1.51 -4.51 -0.46
N THR A 112 0.47 -4.85 -1.24
CA THR A 112 0.58 -5.84 -2.30
C THR A 112 0.96 -5.20 -3.61
N ILE A 113 1.76 -5.91 -4.39
CA ILE A 113 2.13 -5.59 -5.77
C ILE A 113 1.81 -6.76 -6.69
N GLU A 114 1.54 -6.47 -7.94
CA GLU A 114 1.31 -7.45 -9.00
C GLU A 114 2.43 -7.38 -10.04
N ASP A 115 2.31 -6.47 -11.02
CA ASP A 115 3.28 -6.18 -12.08
C ASP A 115 3.97 -4.82 -11.88
N ASP A 116 4.09 -4.37 -10.63
CA ASP A 116 4.53 -3.03 -10.24
C ASP A 116 6.06 -2.89 -10.19
N ARG A 117 6.68 -2.76 -11.35
CA ARG A 117 8.11 -2.47 -11.46
C ARG A 117 8.56 -1.20 -10.71
N PRO A 118 7.81 -0.06 -10.72
CA PRO A 118 8.13 1.11 -9.90
C PRO A 118 8.27 0.82 -8.41
N ALA A 119 7.42 -0.02 -7.83
CA ALA A 119 7.54 -0.41 -6.43
C ALA A 119 8.88 -1.12 -6.15
N LEU A 120 9.28 -2.03 -7.04
CA LEU A 120 10.54 -2.76 -6.89
C LEU A 120 11.77 -1.87 -7.04
N LEU A 121 11.72 -0.87 -7.92
CA LEU A 121 12.80 0.12 -8.07
C LEU A 121 12.92 1.07 -6.87
N THR A 122 11.83 1.29 -6.13
CA THR A 122 11.78 2.14 -4.95
C THR A 122 11.66 1.37 -3.63
N ARG A 123 11.82 0.05 -3.65
CA ARG A 123 11.62 -0.85 -2.52
C ARG A 123 12.45 -0.52 -1.27
N GLU A 124 13.64 0.07 -1.44
CA GLU A 124 14.47 0.49 -0.31
C GLU A 124 13.85 1.66 0.47
N ILE A 125 13.04 2.49 -0.21
CA ILE A 125 12.32 3.61 0.40
C ILE A 125 10.99 3.10 1.00
N ILE A 126 10.29 2.20 0.30
CA ILE A 126 9.03 1.63 0.77
C ILE A 126 9.26 0.68 1.95
N GLY A 127 10.39 -0.01 1.95
CA GLY A 127 10.71 -1.11 2.86
C GLY A 127 10.48 -2.47 2.18
N VAL A 128 11.55 -3.23 1.95
CA VAL A 128 11.46 -4.57 1.33
C VAL A 128 10.49 -5.47 2.12
N LYS A 129 10.58 -5.44 3.45
CA LYS A 129 9.72 -6.23 4.37
C LYS A 129 8.24 -5.84 4.33
N ASN A 130 7.93 -4.65 3.79
CA ASN A 130 6.59 -4.10 3.73
C ASN A 130 5.89 -4.37 2.39
N LEU A 131 6.55 -5.05 1.46
CA LEU A 131 6.01 -5.44 0.16
C LEU A 131 5.67 -6.92 0.12
N MET A 132 4.54 -7.24 -0.49
CA MET A 132 4.10 -8.62 -0.76
C MET A 132 3.62 -8.72 -2.20
N TRP A 133 3.94 -9.82 -2.88
CA TRP A 133 3.46 -10.06 -4.22
C TRP A 133 2.16 -10.89 -4.21
N GLY A 134 1.23 -10.58 -5.11
CA GLY A 134 0.01 -11.33 -5.35
C GLY A 134 -0.38 -11.33 -6.82
N SER A 135 -1.10 -12.35 -7.28
CA SER A 135 -1.48 -12.50 -8.69
C SER A 135 -2.82 -11.87 -9.04
N ASP A 136 -3.59 -11.49 -8.06
CA ASP A 136 -4.98 -11.01 -8.17
C ASP A 136 -5.95 -11.99 -8.87
N TYR A 137 -5.63 -13.28 -8.92
CA TYR A 137 -6.51 -14.28 -9.49
C TYR A 137 -7.83 -14.38 -8.68
N PRO A 138 -9.03 -14.39 -9.33
CA PRO A 138 -9.29 -14.56 -10.77
C PRO A 138 -9.76 -13.28 -11.50
N HIS A 139 -9.32 -12.10 -11.09
CA HIS A 139 -9.71 -10.84 -11.72
C HIS A 139 -9.17 -10.70 -13.16
N VAL A 140 -9.70 -9.71 -13.89
CA VAL A 140 -9.37 -9.50 -15.31
C VAL A 140 -7.93 -9.03 -15.52
N ASP A 141 -7.40 -8.28 -14.56
CA ASP A 141 -6.04 -7.75 -14.52
C ASP A 141 -5.04 -8.69 -13.84
N SER A 142 -5.50 -9.88 -13.43
CA SER A 142 -4.63 -10.91 -12.86
C SER A 142 -3.46 -11.28 -13.76
N THR A 143 -2.30 -11.47 -13.14
CA THR A 143 -1.09 -11.97 -13.82
C THR A 143 -1.20 -13.45 -14.22
N TRP A 144 -2.19 -14.19 -13.70
CA TRP A 144 -2.41 -15.60 -14.05
C TRP A 144 -2.92 -15.74 -15.49
N PRO A 145 -2.47 -16.74 -16.30
CA PRO A 145 -1.62 -17.88 -15.91
C PRO A 145 -0.11 -17.63 -16.09
N CYS A 146 0.31 -16.40 -16.39
CA CYS A 146 1.69 -16.07 -16.70
C CYS A 146 2.48 -15.50 -15.49
N SER A 147 1.97 -15.68 -14.29
CA SER A 147 2.54 -15.07 -13.06
C SER A 147 4.03 -15.28 -12.88
N LEU A 148 4.56 -16.46 -13.20
CA LEU A 148 6.01 -16.72 -13.10
C LEU A 148 6.82 -15.86 -14.08
N ASN A 149 6.33 -15.68 -15.31
CA ASN A 149 6.99 -14.85 -16.31
C ASN A 149 6.96 -13.37 -15.89
N VAL A 150 5.82 -12.91 -15.35
CA VAL A 150 5.70 -11.55 -14.83
C VAL A 150 6.68 -11.32 -13.68
N ILE A 151 6.78 -12.27 -12.74
CA ILE A 151 7.75 -12.19 -11.64
C ILE A 151 9.20 -12.13 -12.19
N GLU A 152 9.54 -12.96 -13.16
CA GLU A 152 10.87 -12.92 -13.76
C GLU A 152 11.19 -11.56 -14.40
N GLU A 153 10.21 -11.00 -15.12
CA GLU A 153 10.35 -9.70 -15.78
C GLU A 153 10.48 -8.55 -14.78
N ILE A 154 9.54 -8.44 -13.83
CA ILE A 154 9.54 -7.29 -12.91
C ILE A 154 10.69 -7.32 -11.91
N PHE A 155 11.20 -8.50 -11.56
CA PHE A 155 12.35 -8.67 -10.65
C PHE A 155 13.71 -8.67 -11.35
N GLU A 156 13.79 -8.41 -12.65
CA GLU A 156 15.06 -8.30 -13.35
C GLU A 156 16.00 -7.29 -12.68
N GLY A 157 17.18 -7.72 -12.27
CA GLY A 157 18.17 -6.87 -11.58
C GLY A 157 17.85 -6.55 -10.12
N ILE A 158 16.81 -7.15 -9.53
CA ILE A 158 16.51 -7.09 -8.10
C ILE A 158 17.23 -8.25 -7.41
N PRO A 159 17.85 -8.03 -6.24
CA PRO A 159 18.53 -9.10 -5.49
C PRO A 159 17.58 -10.28 -5.17
N ASP A 160 18.09 -11.50 -5.27
CA ASP A 160 17.32 -12.72 -5.00
C ASP A 160 16.73 -12.74 -3.59
N ALA A 161 17.43 -12.17 -2.61
CA ALA A 161 16.94 -12.07 -1.24
C ALA A 161 15.69 -11.17 -1.15
N ASP A 162 15.65 -10.05 -1.88
CA ASP A 162 14.50 -9.16 -1.91
C ASP A 162 13.34 -9.83 -2.66
N ARG A 163 13.65 -10.53 -3.77
CA ARG A 163 12.64 -11.31 -4.50
C ARG A 163 12.00 -12.36 -3.59
N GLN A 164 12.81 -13.15 -2.89
CA GLN A 164 12.33 -14.17 -1.96
C GLN A 164 11.46 -13.56 -0.85
N ALA A 165 11.93 -12.46 -0.26
CA ALA A 165 11.19 -11.77 0.78
C ALA A 165 9.79 -11.32 0.29
N ILE A 166 9.73 -10.64 -0.86
CA ILE A 166 8.50 -10.04 -1.39
C ILE A 166 7.52 -11.09 -1.91
N THR A 167 8.02 -12.16 -2.56
CA THR A 167 7.14 -13.18 -3.15
C THR A 167 6.71 -14.27 -2.16
N HIS A 168 7.36 -14.37 -0.99
CA HIS A 168 7.10 -15.48 -0.07
C HIS A 168 7.21 -15.11 1.42
N ASP A 169 8.38 -14.61 1.88
CA ASP A 169 8.67 -14.59 3.31
C ASP A 169 7.83 -13.55 4.07
N ASN A 170 7.62 -12.37 3.47
CA ASN A 170 6.89 -11.27 4.10
C ASN A 170 5.42 -11.64 4.39
N VAL A 171 4.72 -12.28 3.43
CA VAL A 171 3.34 -12.71 3.63
C VAL A 171 3.27 -13.82 4.67
N ARG A 172 4.23 -14.75 4.65
CA ARG A 172 4.32 -15.84 5.62
C ARG A 172 4.50 -15.30 7.05
N GLU A 173 5.39 -14.35 7.22
CA GLU A 173 5.66 -13.72 8.53
C GLU A 173 4.45 -12.92 9.01
N LEU A 174 3.89 -12.05 8.16
CA LEU A 174 2.78 -11.19 8.51
C LEU A 174 1.55 -11.96 9.00
N TYR A 175 1.21 -13.05 8.29
CA TYR A 175 0.02 -13.87 8.59
C TYR A 175 0.31 -15.08 9.47
N GLY A 176 1.56 -15.31 9.89
CA GLY A 176 1.93 -16.43 10.73
C GLY A 176 1.74 -17.80 10.06
N ILE A 177 1.92 -17.87 8.75
CA ILE A 177 1.75 -19.11 7.98
C ILE A 177 2.94 -20.04 8.24
N THR A 178 2.64 -21.20 8.81
CA THR A 178 3.63 -22.29 8.98
C THR A 178 3.43 -23.33 7.88
N ILE A 179 4.43 -23.46 7.02
CA ILE A 179 4.48 -24.48 5.97
C ILE A 179 5.54 -25.50 6.36
#